data_ee5469e9c3e7acf82cad7a08f7acceff
#
_entry.id   ee5469e9c3e7acf82cad7a08f7acceff
#
_cell.length_a   1.000
_cell.length_b   1.000
_cell.length_c   1.000
_cell.angle_alpha   90.00
_cell.angle_beta   90.00
_cell.angle_gamma   90.00
#
_symmetry.space_group_name_H-M   'P 1'
#
loop_
_entity.id
_entity.type
_entity.pdbx_description
1 polymer ?
#
loop_
_entity_poly.entity_id
_entity_poly.type
_entity_poly.pdbx_seq_one_letter_code
_entity_poly.pdbx_strand_id
1 'polypeptide(L)'
;MRIPSPHYSPGPYALLLLLALTACATPPAREASPTALDLASPRYSNWQIRGRVSLVKGDQGWHASLNWREDAGRYRLDLSGPLGQGAIRLEGDAAGVRLQTADGHDYVAEDADALVLAVTGWQLPVAGIRYWVRGVPVPGRPAVVKTDAAGHLVSLAQSGWDIRYDRFQDVDGRAWPTRMRLTTDDLSVRLVVDDWILGSAPASAASNAVSAPSP
;
A
#
# COMPACT_ATOMS: atom_id res chain seq x y z
N MET A 1 7.71 45.80 79.17
CA MET A 1 8.25 46.39 77.98
C MET A 1 7.79 45.55 76.82
N ARG A 2 6.71 45.97 76.11
CA ARG A 2 6.09 45.22 75.00
C ARG A 2 6.47 45.87 73.68
N ILE A 3 7.12 45.06 72.80
CA ILE A 3 7.51 45.48 71.48
C ILE A 3 6.34 45.14 70.53
N PRO A 4 5.81 46.11 69.70
CA PRO A 4 4.74 45.78 68.76
C PRO A 4 5.34 45.16 67.48
N SER A 5 4.68 44.13 67.02
CA SER A 5 4.95 43.46 65.73
C SER A 5 4.42 44.29 64.55
N PRO A 6 5.17 44.44 63.47
CA PRO A 6 4.66 45.12 62.27
C PRO A 6 3.76 44.14 61.45
N HIS A 7 2.53 44.56 61.24
CA HIS A 7 1.61 43.92 60.27
C HIS A 7 2.00 44.31 58.87
N TYR A 8 2.54 43.38 58.12
CA TYR A 8 2.82 43.54 56.69
C TYR A 8 1.55 43.18 55.90
N SER A 9 0.90 44.16 55.35
CA SER A 9 -0.26 43.98 54.45
C SER A 9 0.26 43.79 53.02
N PRO A 10 -0.04 42.66 52.35
CA PRO A 10 0.37 42.48 50.94
C PRO A 10 -0.52 43.39 50.05
N GLY A 11 0.14 44.32 49.34
CA GLY A 11 -0.52 45.21 48.43
C GLY A 11 -1.11 44.48 47.17
N PRO A 12 -2.07 45.11 46.50
CA PRO A 12 -2.82 44.48 45.40
C PRO A 12 -2.01 44.20 44.13
N TYR A 13 -0.71 44.50 44.13
CA TYR A 13 0.17 44.26 42.96
C TYR A 13 0.77 42.84 42.91
N ALA A 14 0.67 42.04 43.98
CA ALA A 14 1.16 40.66 44.00
C ALA A 14 0.26 39.68 43.23
N LEU A 15 -0.98 40.04 42.92
CA LEU A 15 -1.96 39.21 42.23
C LEU A 15 -1.93 39.33 40.70
N LEU A 16 -1.23 40.35 40.17
CA LEU A 16 -1.17 40.66 38.71
C LEU A 16 -0.01 39.96 37.98
N LEU A 17 0.93 39.33 38.69
CA LEU A 17 2.13 38.71 38.10
C LEU A 17 1.98 37.22 37.80
N LEU A 18 0.86 36.57 38.14
CA LEU A 18 0.64 35.11 37.95
C LEU A 18 -0.23 34.75 36.74
N LEU A 19 -0.66 35.70 35.92
CA LEU A 19 -1.56 35.45 34.79
C LEU A 19 -0.89 35.42 33.40
N ALA A 20 0.42 35.48 33.30
CA ALA A 20 1.11 35.66 32.02
C ALA A 20 1.87 34.43 31.47
N LEU A 21 1.62 33.18 31.95
CA LEU A 21 2.33 31.97 31.50
C LEU A 21 1.43 30.85 30.98
N THR A 22 0.25 31.14 30.48
CA THR A 22 -0.46 30.18 29.59
C THR A 22 -0.06 30.44 28.16
N ALA A 23 1.21 30.23 27.84
CA ALA A 23 1.62 30.01 26.45
C ALA A 23 0.97 28.71 26.00
N CYS A 24 -0.11 28.80 25.22
CA CYS A 24 -0.64 27.67 24.47
C CYS A 24 0.48 27.16 23.55
N ALA A 25 1.22 26.15 24.02
CA ALA A 25 2.05 25.36 23.13
C ALA A 25 1.08 24.66 22.16
N THR A 26 0.86 25.23 20.98
CA THR A 26 0.23 24.54 19.85
C THR A 26 1.14 23.35 19.57
N PRO A 27 0.66 22.08 19.71
CA PRO A 27 1.47 20.94 19.32
C PRO A 27 1.83 21.14 17.86
N PRO A 28 3.07 20.84 17.43
CA PRO A 28 3.44 20.91 16.02
C PRO A 28 2.43 20.07 15.24
N ALA A 29 1.86 20.68 14.19
CA ALA A 29 0.98 19.98 13.27
C ALA A 29 1.73 18.73 12.83
N ARG A 30 1.22 17.57 13.23
CA ARG A 30 1.77 16.26 12.84
C ARG A 30 1.58 16.21 11.33
N GLU A 31 2.65 16.37 10.58
CA GLU A 31 2.61 16.11 9.14
C GLU A 31 2.08 14.70 9.01
N ALA A 32 0.87 14.58 8.48
CA ALA A 32 0.23 13.29 8.28
C ALA A 32 1.12 12.53 7.30
N SER A 33 1.85 11.52 7.80
CA SER A 33 2.47 10.54 6.92
C SER A 33 1.40 10.07 5.94
N PRO A 34 1.72 9.95 4.63
CA PRO A 34 0.73 9.61 3.62
C PRO A 34 0.01 8.34 4.04
N THR A 35 -1.25 8.48 4.35
CA THR A 35 -2.10 7.40 4.84
C THR A 35 -2.24 6.36 3.74
N ALA A 36 -2.38 5.08 4.08
CA ALA A 36 -2.66 3.99 3.13
C ALA A 36 -3.81 4.33 2.16
N LEU A 37 -4.75 5.18 2.56
CA LEU A 37 -5.83 5.73 1.75
C LEU A 37 -5.34 6.58 0.56
N ASP A 38 -4.21 7.27 0.68
CA ASP A 38 -3.67 8.07 -0.43
C ASP A 38 -3.16 7.20 -1.59
N LEU A 39 -2.60 6.03 -1.30
CA LEU A 39 -2.13 5.09 -2.31
C LEU A 39 -3.28 4.34 -3.00
N ALA A 40 -4.48 4.36 -2.44
CA ALA A 40 -5.71 3.88 -3.07
C ALA A 40 -6.26 4.85 -4.13
N SER A 41 -5.76 6.08 -4.18
CA SER A 41 -6.21 7.10 -5.13
C SER A 41 -6.06 6.64 -6.59
N PRO A 42 -7.01 7.00 -7.47
CA PRO A 42 -6.92 6.75 -8.92
C PRO A 42 -5.65 7.27 -9.58
N ARG A 43 -5.00 8.33 -9.01
CA ARG A 43 -3.72 8.84 -9.52
C ARG A 43 -2.60 7.79 -9.48
N TYR A 44 -2.75 6.72 -8.68
CA TYR A 44 -1.81 5.60 -8.58
C TYR A 44 -2.39 4.32 -9.19
N SER A 45 -3.29 4.44 -10.16
CA SER A 45 -3.85 3.30 -10.90
C SER A 45 -2.89 2.75 -11.96
N ASN A 46 -1.87 3.54 -12.35
CA ASN A 46 -0.89 3.19 -13.36
C ASN A 46 0.48 3.05 -12.70
N TRP A 47 0.99 1.83 -12.68
CA TRP A 47 2.30 1.55 -12.11
C TRP A 47 2.90 0.28 -12.72
N GLN A 48 4.19 0.15 -12.59
CA GLN A 48 4.93 -1.06 -12.90
C GLN A 48 5.93 -1.35 -11.79
N ILE A 49 6.09 -2.62 -11.48
CA ILE A 49 7.16 -3.10 -10.61
C ILE A 49 8.01 -4.14 -11.32
N ARG A 50 9.29 -4.15 -10.99
CA ARG A 50 10.22 -5.22 -11.29
C ARG A 50 10.77 -5.75 -9.99
N GLY A 51 11.00 -7.05 -9.93
CA GLY A 51 11.46 -7.63 -8.69
C GLY A 51 11.52 -9.15 -8.73
N ARG A 52 11.33 -9.74 -7.57
CA ARG A 52 11.41 -11.19 -7.38
C ARG A 52 10.32 -11.65 -6.42
N VAL A 53 9.80 -12.82 -6.68
CA VAL A 53 8.82 -13.49 -5.82
C VAL A 53 9.35 -14.87 -5.45
N SER A 54 9.09 -15.30 -4.22
CA SER A 54 9.28 -16.68 -3.79
C SER A 54 8.05 -17.15 -3.02
N LEU A 55 7.66 -18.40 -3.26
CA LEU A 55 6.55 -19.09 -2.62
C LEU A 55 7.11 -20.32 -1.91
N VAL A 56 6.58 -20.59 -0.70
CA VAL A 56 6.92 -21.79 0.08
C VAL A 56 5.64 -22.35 0.68
N LYS A 57 5.39 -23.65 0.42
CA LYS A 57 4.28 -24.41 0.99
C LYS A 57 4.79 -25.78 1.42
N GLY A 58 4.91 -26.01 2.74
CA GLY A 58 5.59 -27.19 3.26
C GLY A 58 7.02 -27.28 2.72
N ASP A 59 7.36 -28.42 2.10
CA ASP A 59 8.68 -28.66 1.51
C ASP A 59 8.81 -28.14 0.07
N GLN A 60 7.73 -27.59 -0.50
CA GLN A 60 7.74 -27.09 -1.87
C GLN A 60 8.13 -25.61 -1.87
N GLY A 61 9.10 -25.27 -2.69
CA GLY A 61 9.54 -23.90 -2.91
C GLY A 61 9.61 -23.55 -4.39
N TRP A 62 9.20 -22.32 -4.71
CA TRP A 62 9.31 -21.78 -6.06
C TRP A 62 9.75 -20.33 -6.01
N HIS A 63 10.53 -19.89 -6.99
CA HIS A 63 10.98 -18.50 -7.09
C HIS A 63 11.08 -18.07 -8.55
N ALA A 64 10.81 -16.80 -8.79
CA ALA A 64 10.84 -16.21 -10.10
C ALA A 64 11.21 -14.72 -10.08
N SER A 65 11.71 -14.23 -11.19
CA SER A 65 11.70 -12.83 -11.53
C SER A 65 10.28 -12.40 -11.82
N LEU A 66 9.96 -11.17 -11.44
CA LEU A 66 8.65 -10.57 -11.54
C LEU A 66 8.73 -9.28 -12.35
N ASN A 67 7.86 -9.15 -13.35
CA ASN A 67 7.54 -7.88 -13.98
C ASN A 67 6.02 -7.72 -13.99
N TRP A 68 5.52 -6.74 -13.27
CA TRP A 68 4.09 -6.51 -13.12
C TRP A 68 3.74 -5.09 -13.50
N ARG A 69 2.81 -4.95 -14.44
CA ARG A 69 2.24 -3.66 -14.85
C ARG A 69 0.76 -3.61 -14.51
N GLU A 70 0.34 -2.48 -14.03
CA GLU A 70 -1.06 -2.11 -13.81
C GLU A 70 -1.37 -0.84 -14.61
N ASP A 71 -2.47 -0.83 -15.34
CA ASP A 71 -2.92 0.28 -16.18
C ASP A 71 -4.44 0.42 -16.07
N ALA A 72 -4.88 1.27 -15.14
CA ALA A 72 -6.29 1.62 -14.93
C ALA A 72 -7.24 0.40 -14.85
N GLY A 73 -6.84 -0.62 -14.09
CA GLY A 73 -7.63 -1.85 -13.89
C GLY A 73 -7.26 -2.99 -14.82
N ARG A 74 -6.51 -2.76 -15.90
CA ARG A 74 -5.87 -3.81 -16.69
C ARG A 74 -4.51 -4.12 -16.10
N TYR A 75 -4.18 -5.39 -16.00
CA TYR A 75 -2.90 -5.80 -15.46
C TYR A 75 -2.24 -6.86 -16.31
N ARG A 76 -0.91 -6.87 -16.25
CA ARG A 76 -0.06 -7.91 -16.80
C ARG A 76 1.04 -8.25 -15.83
N LEU A 77 1.14 -9.51 -15.51
CA LEU A 77 2.12 -10.10 -14.63
C LEU A 77 2.93 -11.13 -15.41
N ASP A 78 4.21 -10.88 -15.60
CA ASP A 78 5.16 -11.83 -16.19
C ASP A 78 6.04 -12.38 -15.06
N LEU A 79 6.02 -13.71 -14.90
CA LEU A 79 6.86 -14.46 -13.98
C LEU A 79 7.81 -15.33 -14.78
N SER A 80 9.08 -15.37 -14.40
CA SER A 80 10.09 -16.16 -15.08
C SER A 80 11.04 -16.80 -14.06
N GLY A 81 11.05 -18.10 -13.99
CA GLY A 81 11.98 -18.87 -13.19
C GLY A 81 13.42 -18.78 -13.73
N PRO A 82 14.40 -19.38 -13.03
CA PRO A 82 15.77 -19.43 -13.49
C PRO A 82 15.86 -19.98 -14.90
N LEU A 83 16.68 -19.33 -15.76
CA LEU A 83 16.87 -19.70 -17.17
C LEU A 83 15.56 -19.69 -17.99
N GLY A 84 14.53 -18.95 -17.55
CA GLY A 84 13.25 -18.87 -18.25
C GLY A 84 12.31 -20.07 -18.03
N GLN A 85 12.69 -21.03 -17.20
CA GLN A 85 11.85 -22.20 -16.92
C GLN A 85 10.61 -21.82 -16.15
N GLY A 86 9.47 -22.47 -16.47
CA GLY A 86 8.20 -22.23 -15.79
C GLY A 86 7.70 -20.78 -15.93
N ALA A 87 7.97 -20.14 -17.06
CA ALA A 87 7.45 -18.79 -17.31
C ALA A 87 5.92 -18.81 -17.33
N ILE A 88 5.32 -17.83 -16.66
CA ILE A 88 3.88 -17.62 -16.60
C ILE A 88 3.60 -16.17 -16.92
N ARG A 89 2.63 -15.95 -17.81
CA ARG A 89 2.05 -14.62 -18.06
C ARG A 89 0.60 -14.66 -17.64
N LEU A 90 0.22 -13.72 -16.78
CA LEU A 90 -1.15 -13.49 -16.37
C LEU A 90 -1.57 -12.09 -16.82
N GLU A 91 -2.64 -12.01 -17.61
CA GLU A 91 -3.22 -10.76 -18.06
C GLU A 91 -4.70 -10.74 -17.71
N GLY A 92 -5.21 -9.60 -17.22
CA GLY A 92 -6.61 -9.51 -16.86
C GLY A 92 -7.11 -8.09 -16.77
N ASP A 93 -8.44 -7.98 -16.82
CA ASP A 93 -9.20 -6.74 -16.65
C ASP A 93 -10.56 -7.05 -16.01
N ALA A 94 -11.53 -6.13 -16.17
CA ALA A 94 -12.89 -6.31 -15.67
C ALA A 94 -13.69 -7.41 -16.42
N ALA A 95 -13.27 -7.82 -17.61
CA ALA A 95 -13.96 -8.82 -18.42
C ALA A 95 -13.47 -10.25 -18.15
N GLY A 96 -12.27 -10.41 -17.57
CA GLY A 96 -11.72 -11.72 -17.25
C GLY A 96 -10.22 -11.74 -17.21
N VAL A 97 -9.67 -12.95 -17.18
CA VAL A 97 -8.24 -13.21 -17.03
C VAL A 97 -7.78 -14.29 -17.99
N ARG A 98 -6.57 -14.12 -18.51
CA ARG A 98 -5.83 -15.10 -19.33
C ARG A 98 -4.53 -15.45 -18.63
N LEU A 99 -4.21 -16.73 -18.58
CA LEU A 99 -2.92 -17.25 -18.12
C LEU A 99 -2.27 -18.02 -19.24
N GLN A 100 -1.04 -17.66 -19.59
CA GLN A 100 -0.20 -18.35 -20.57
C GLN A 100 1.00 -18.97 -19.86
N THR A 101 1.27 -20.25 -20.14
CA THR A 101 2.41 -20.99 -19.62
C THR A 101 3.56 -21.05 -20.62
N ALA A 102 4.77 -21.42 -20.17
CA ALA A 102 5.98 -21.45 -21.00
C ALA A 102 5.89 -22.44 -22.18
N ASP A 103 5.10 -23.51 -22.04
CA ASP A 103 4.84 -24.51 -23.08
C ASP A 103 3.75 -24.08 -24.10
N GLY A 104 3.27 -22.82 -23.97
CA GLY A 104 2.36 -22.21 -24.91
C GLY A 104 0.87 -22.50 -24.68
N HIS A 105 0.52 -23.15 -23.56
CA HIS A 105 -0.89 -23.32 -23.24
C HIS A 105 -1.52 -22.00 -22.77
N ASP A 106 -2.73 -21.75 -23.24
CA ASP A 106 -3.55 -20.59 -22.88
C ASP A 106 -4.78 -21.05 -22.11
N TYR A 107 -5.00 -20.42 -20.94
CA TYR A 107 -6.16 -20.65 -20.09
C TYR A 107 -6.90 -19.32 -19.88
N VAL A 108 -8.23 -19.37 -19.90
CA VAL A 108 -9.09 -18.17 -19.72
C VAL A 108 -10.14 -18.47 -18.65
N ALA A 109 -10.41 -17.49 -17.79
CA ALA A 109 -11.44 -17.57 -16.76
C ALA A 109 -11.97 -16.16 -16.43
N GLU A 110 -13.04 -16.12 -15.65
CA GLU A 110 -13.56 -14.85 -15.10
C GLU A 110 -12.80 -14.43 -13.82
N ASP A 111 -12.28 -15.41 -13.06
CA ASP A 111 -11.62 -15.20 -11.77
C ASP A 111 -10.14 -15.59 -11.82
N ALA A 112 -9.28 -14.65 -11.47
CA ALA A 112 -7.83 -14.83 -11.51
C ALA A 112 -7.32 -15.78 -10.42
N ASP A 113 -7.90 -15.74 -9.23
CA ASP A 113 -7.48 -16.56 -8.09
C ASP A 113 -7.79 -18.03 -8.38
N ALA A 114 -8.99 -18.32 -8.91
CA ALA A 114 -9.40 -19.65 -9.34
C ALA A 114 -8.54 -20.16 -10.49
N LEU A 115 -8.23 -19.32 -11.49
CA LEU A 115 -7.40 -19.70 -12.62
C LEU A 115 -5.98 -20.07 -12.20
N VAL A 116 -5.36 -19.23 -11.37
CA VAL A 116 -4.01 -19.48 -10.87
C VAL A 116 -3.96 -20.77 -10.05
N LEU A 117 -4.95 -21.00 -9.18
CA LEU A 117 -5.05 -22.25 -8.43
C LEU A 117 -5.16 -23.46 -9.35
N ALA A 118 -6.04 -23.41 -10.36
CA ALA A 118 -6.28 -24.54 -11.27
C ALA A 118 -5.04 -24.91 -12.10
N VAL A 119 -4.29 -23.91 -12.55
CA VAL A 119 -3.13 -24.13 -13.44
C VAL A 119 -1.84 -24.43 -12.66
N THR A 120 -1.64 -23.76 -11.53
CA THR A 120 -0.36 -23.83 -10.79
C THR A 120 -0.42 -24.65 -9.51
N GLY A 121 -1.60 -24.94 -8.97
CA GLY A 121 -1.81 -25.53 -7.65
C GLY A 121 -1.59 -24.57 -6.47
N TRP A 122 -1.24 -23.31 -6.72
CA TRP A 122 -1.01 -22.30 -5.69
C TRP A 122 -2.27 -21.45 -5.45
N GLN A 123 -2.73 -21.43 -4.21
CA GLN A 123 -3.88 -20.58 -3.82
C GLN A 123 -3.42 -19.15 -3.56
N LEU A 124 -3.24 -18.38 -4.62
CA LEU A 124 -2.78 -16.99 -4.56
C LEU A 124 -3.92 -16.02 -4.80
N PRO A 125 -4.16 -15.05 -3.90
CA PRO A 125 -5.19 -14.04 -4.06
C PRO A 125 -4.67 -12.90 -4.94
N VAL A 126 -4.59 -13.11 -6.24
CA VAL A 126 -4.11 -12.14 -7.23
C VAL A 126 -4.85 -10.81 -7.08
N ALA A 127 -6.19 -10.86 -6.96
CA ALA A 127 -7.02 -9.69 -6.74
C ALA A 127 -6.63 -8.91 -5.47
N GLY A 128 -6.28 -9.62 -4.39
CA GLY A 128 -5.83 -9.00 -3.14
C GLY A 128 -4.43 -8.42 -3.25
N ILE A 129 -3.50 -9.19 -3.84
CA ILE A 129 -2.08 -8.78 -3.94
C ILE A 129 -1.94 -7.48 -4.75
N ARG A 130 -2.80 -7.21 -5.74
CA ARG A 130 -2.84 -5.94 -6.52
C ARG A 130 -3.00 -4.70 -5.63
N TYR A 131 -3.67 -4.82 -4.50
CA TYR A 131 -3.80 -3.76 -3.50
C TYR A 131 -2.67 -3.80 -2.48
N TRP A 132 -2.38 -4.99 -1.94
CA TRP A 132 -1.42 -5.15 -0.85
C TRP A 132 0.01 -4.82 -1.25
N VAL A 133 0.39 -5.02 -2.52
CA VAL A 133 1.72 -4.61 -3.01
C VAL A 133 1.96 -3.12 -2.85
N ARG A 134 0.92 -2.30 -2.87
CA ARG A 134 0.95 -0.85 -2.65
C ARG A 134 0.78 -0.46 -1.17
N GLY A 135 0.61 -1.42 -0.27
CA GLY A 135 0.30 -1.16 1.13
C GLY A 135 -1.15 -0.74 1.39
N VAL A 136 -2.07 -1.08 0.51
CA VAL A 136 -3.48 -0.66 0.55
C VAL A 136 -4.38 -1.87 0.78
N PRO A 137 -5.37 -1.82 1.68
CA PRO A 137 -6.37 -2.88 1.79
C PRO A 137 -7.29 -2.91 0.57
N VAL A 138 -7.81 -4.11 0.25
CA VAL A 138 -8.86 -4.28 -0.76
C VAL A 138 -10.12 -3.52 -0.31
N PRO A 139 -10.67 -2.64 -1.12
CA PRO A 139 -11.88 -1.89 -0.76
C PRO A 139 -13.09 -2.78 -0.48
N GLY A 140 -13.94 -2.36 0.45
CA GLY A 140 -15.18 -3.06 0.79
C GLY A 140 -15.00 -4.37 1.58
N ARG A 141 -13.78 -4.71 2.00
CA ARG A 141 -13.50 -5.88 2.85
C ARG A 141 -12.89 -5.43 4.18
N PRO A 142 -13.27 -6.00 5.32
CA PRO A 142 -12.64 -5.70 6.60
C PRO A 142 -11.14 -5.95 6.55
N ALA A 143 -10.37 -5.04 7.15
CA ALA A 143 -8.92 -5.15 7.24
C ALA A 143 -8.44 -4.63 8.60
N VAL A 144 -7.37 -5.23 9.13
CA VAL A 144 -6.65 -4.73 10.29
C VAL A 144 -5.31 -4.19 9.82
N VAL A 145 -5.13 -2.88 9.97
CA VAL A 145 -3.89 -2.19 9.59
C VAL A 145 -3.15 -1.78 10.86
N LYS A 146 -1.84 -2.06 10.92
CA LYS A 146 -0.97 -1.64 12.03
C LYS A 146 0.14 -0.76 11.49
N THR A 147 0.39 0.34 12.21
CA THR A 147 1.46 1.28 11.93
C THR A 147 2.42 1.35 13.11
N ASP A 148 3.65 1.79 12.87
CA ASP A 148 4.61 2.12 13.92
C ASP A 148 4.28 3.49 14.58
N ALA A 149 5.10 3.90 15.54
CA ALA A 149 4.92 5.16 16.25
C ALA A 149 5.08 6.40 15.33
N ALA A 150 5.74 6.26 14.20
CA ALA A 150 5.89 7.31 13.19
C ALA A 150 4.76 7.31 12.14
N GLY A 151 3.84 6.33 12.22
CA GLY A 151 2.71 6.20 11.31
C GLY A 151 3.02 5.39 10.05
N HIS A 152 4.20 4.76 9.93
CA HIS A 152 4.51 3.91 8.80
C HIS A 152 3.77 2.57 8.90
N LEU A 153 3.30 2.08 7.78
CA LEU A 153 2.65 0.77 7.69
C LEU A 153 3.62 -0.35 8.07
N VAL A 154 3.23 -1.19 9.03
CA VAL A 154 3.99 -2.36 9.48
C VAL A 154 3.35 -3.64 9.03
N SER A 155 2.02 -3.74 9.15
CA SER A 155 1.29 -4.93 8.72
C SER A 155 -0.16 -4.63 8.34
N LEU A 156 -0.70 -5.53 7.53
CA LEU A 156 -2.08 -5.54 7.11
C LEU A 156 -2.59 -6.97 7.17
N ALA A 157 -3.71 -7.20 7.88
CA ALA A 157 -4.38 -8.49 7.87
C ALA A 157 -5.72 -8.35 7.17
N GLN A 158 -5.98 -9.19 6.15
CA GLN A 158 -7.21 -9.14 5.36
C GLN A 158 -7.46 -10.47 4.66
N SER A 159 -8.71 -10.93 4.66
CA SER A 159 -9.15 -12.12 3.91
C SER A 159 -8.35 -13.39 4.23
N GLY A 160 -7.93 -13.58 5.49
CA GLY A 160 -7.13 -14.72 5.93
C GLY A 160 -5.63 -14.64 5.61
N TRP A 161 -5.18 -13.50 5.10
CA TRP A 161 -3.78 -13.22 4.85
C TRP A 161 -3.21 -12.24 5.85
N ASP A 162 -1.99 -12.51 6.33
CA ASP A 162 -1.16 -11.60 7.10
C ASP A 162 -0.04 -11.07 6.21
N ILE A 163 -0.03 -9.76 5.97
CA ILE A 163 0.97 -9.07 5.17
C ILE A 163 1.87 -8.26 6.09
N ARG A 164 3.18 -8.49 6.05
CA ARG A 164 4.18 -7.70 6.75
C ARG A 164 5.02 -6.92 5.75
N TYR A 165 5.27 -5.66 6.08
CA TYR A 165 6.05 -4.75 5.27
C TYR A 165 7.38 -4.46 5.97
N ASP A 166 8.48 -4.94 5.37
CA ASP A 166 9.81 -4.88 5.99
C ASP A 166 10.63 -3.68 5.50
N ARG A 167 10.38 -3.21 4.27
CA ARG A 167 11.13 -2.09 3.67
C ARG A 167 10.26 -1.28 2.74
N PHE A 168 10.61 0.02 2.64
CA PHE A 168 10.01 1.00 1.75
C PHE A 168 11.11 1.76 1.02
N GLN A 169 10.74 2.37 -0.10
CA GLN A 169 11.53 3.40 -0.78
C GLN A 169 10.65 4.62 -1.02
N ASP A 170 11.27 5.79 -1.05
CA ASP A 170 10.57 7.01 -1.49
C ASP A 170 10.52 7.05 -3.02
N VAL A 171 9.33 7.26 -3.56
CA VAL A 171 9.10 7.55 -4.97
C VAL A 171 8.09 8.69 -5.05
N ASP A 172 8.50 9.81 -5.62
CA ASP A 172 7.69 11.03 -5.73
C ASP A 172 7.14 11.53 -4.37
N GLY A 173 7.99 11.49 -3.31
CA GLY A 173 7.65 11.94 -1.97
C GLY A 173 6.73 11.00 -1.20
N ARG A 174 6.63 9.73 -1.59
CA ARG A 174 5.80 8.72 -0.92
C ARG A 174 6.57 7.44 -0.68
N ALA A 175 6.28 6.79 0.45
CA ALA A 175 6.86 5.51 0.83
C ALA A 175 6.12 4.36 0.13
N TRP A 176 6.81 3.67 -0.79
CA TRP A 176 6.30 2.50 -1.51
C TRP A 176 6.96 1.24 -0.97
N PRO A 177 6.19 0.17 -0.69
CA PRO A 177 6.75 -1.08 -0.19
C PRO A 177 7.75 -1.69 -1.17
N THR A 178 8.92 -2.13 -0.67
CA THR A 178 9.93 -2.83 -1.49
C THR A 178 10.24 -4.22 -1.00
N ARG A 179 9.87 -4.54 0.25
CA ARG A 179 9.98 -5.90 0.76
C ARG A 179 8.77 -6.20 1.61
N MET A 180 8.08 -7.27 1.26
CA MET A 180 6.92 -7.73 2.01
C MET A 180 6.85 -9.26 2.06
N ARG A 181 6.17 -9.76 3.09
CA ARG A 181 5.85 -11.16 3.26
C ARG A 181 4.34 -11.27 3.47
N LEU A 182 3.73 -12.17 2.72
CA LEU A 182 2.32 -12.51 2.81
C LEU A 182 2.24 -13.96 3.28
N THR A 183 1.46 -14.23 4.31
CA THR A 183 1.36 -15.58 4.91
C THR A 183 -0.08 -15.96 5.17
N THR A 184 -0.36 -17.24 4.97
CA THR A 184 -1.50 -17.98 5.51
C THR A 184 -0.98 -19.11 6.39
N ASP A 185 -1.84 -20.02 6.84
CA ASP A 185 -1.44 -21.16 7.67
C ASP A 185 -0.46 -22.10 6.96
N ASP A 186 -0.56 -22.25 5.62
CA ASP A 186 0.20 -23.23 4.85
C ASP A 186 1.08 -22.63 3.74
N LEU A 187 0.92 -21.33 3.42
CA LEU A 187 1.61 -20.68 2.30
C LEU A 187 2.31 -19.39 2.75
N SER A 188 3.57 -19.27 2.38
CA SER A 188 4.36 -18.05 2.55
C SER A 188 4.82 -17.52 1.19
N VAL A 189 4.50 -16.24 0.92
CA VAL A 189 4.94 -15.53 -0.27
C VAL A 189 5.84 -14.38 0.17
N ARG A 190 7.04 -14.31 -0.39
CA ARG A 190 7.94 -13.16 -0.21
C ARG A 190 8.03 -12.41 -1.53
N LEU A 191 7.77 -11.13 -1.48
CA LEU A 191 7.91 -10.22 -2.61
C LEU A 191 9.01 -9.20 -2.31
N VAL A 192 9.94 -9.08 -3.25
CA VAL A 192 10.98 -8.03 -3.24
C VAL A 192 10.80 -7.23 -4.51
N VAL A 193 10.53 -5.94 -4.37
CA VAL A 193 10.43 -4.99 -5.47
C VAL A 193 11.77 -4.28 -5.55
N ASP A 194 12.43 -4.40 -6.69
CA ASP A 194 13.69 -3.75 -6.98
C ASP A 194 13.44 -2.34 -7.55
N ASP A 195 12.39 -2.18 -8.38
CA ASP A 195 12.02 -0.91 -9.02
C ASP A 195 10.51 -0.66 -8.96
N TRP A 196 10.12 0.55 -8.59
CA TRP A 196 8.80 1.13 -8.80
C TRP A 196 8.85 2.14 -9.94
N ILE A 197 7.96 2.01 -10.93
CA ILE A 197 7.79 2.95 -12.04
C ILE A 197 6.34 3.41 -11.99
N LEU A 198 6.12 4.68 -11.66
CA LEU A 198 4.77 5.25 -11.60
C LEU A 198 4.44 5.86 -12.96
N GLY A 199 3.29 5.47 -13.50
CA GLY A 199 2.74 6.09 -14.70
C GLY A 199 2.12 7.45 -14.38
N SER A 200 2.10 8.36 -15.34
CA SER A 200 1.33 9.59 -15.21
C SER A 200 -0.14 9.22 -14.95
N ALA A 201 -0.80 9.96 -14.04
CA ALA A 201 -2.24 9.83 -13.87
C ALA A 201 -2.91 9.96 -15.27
N PRO A 202 -3.97 9.15 -15.57
CA PRO A 202 -4.71 9.35 -16.80
C PRO A 202 -5.11 10.82 -16.84
N ALA A 203 -4.78 11.51 -17.93
CA ALA A 203 -5.22 12.90 -18.12
C ALA A 203 -6.75 12.85 -17.91
N SER A 204 -7.21 13.47 -16.82
CA SER A 204 -8.64 13.68 -16.58
C SER A 204 -9.17 14.24 -17.89
N ALA A 205 -10.18 13.58 -18.49
CA ALA A 205 -10.81 14.05 -19.69
C ALA A 205 -11.19 15.51 -19.45
N ALA A 206 -10.36 16.39 -19.98
CA ALA A 206 -10.60 17.82 -19.91
C ALA A 206 -11.96 18.02 -20.54
N SER A 207 -12.90 18.42 -19.71
CA SER A 207 -14.24 18.83 -20.05
C SER A 207 -14.21 19.59 -21.38
N ASN A 208 -14.62 18.93 -22.46
CA ASN A 208 -15.07 19.60 -23.66
C ASN A 208 -16.36 20.35 -23.29
N ALA A 209 -16.18 21.50 -22.63
CA ALA A 209 -17.20 22.52 -22.63
C ALA A 209 -17.27 23.03 -24.09
N VAL A 210 -18.09 22.36 -24.87
CA VAL A 210 -18.59 22.86 -26.15
C VAL A 210 -19.31 24.18 -25.82
N SER A 211 -18.63 25.28 -26.15
CA SER A 211 -19.28 26.58 -26.25
C SER A 211 -20.32 26.46 -27.36
N ALA A 212 -21.60 26.42 -26.98
CA ALA A 212 -22.69 26.59 -27.90
C ALA A 212 -22.63 28.02 -28.44
N PRO A 213 -22.76 28.23 -29.76
CA PRO A 213 -22.94 29.56 -30.32
C PRO A 213 -24.33 30.07 -29.92
N SER A 214 -24.37 31.23 -29.28
CA SER A 214 -25.60 31.97 -29.06
C SER A 214 -26.15 32.52 -30.38
N PRO A 215 -27.48 32.66 -30.49
CA PRO A 215 -28.17 33.12 -31.71
C PRO A 215 -27.95 34.64 -31.98
#